data_105b8d5e63679d25151d111c008593f9
#
_entry.id   105b8d5e63679d25151d111c008593f9
#
_cell.length_a   1.000
_cell.length_b   1.000
_cell.length_c   1.000
_cell.angle_alpha   90.00
_cell.angle_beta   90.00
_cell.angle_gamma   90.00
#
_symmetry.space_group_name_H-M   'P 1'
#
loop_
_entity.id
_entity.type
_entity.pdbx_description
1 polymer ?
#
loop_
_entity_poly.entity_id
_entity_poly.type
_entity_poly.pdbx_seq_one_letter_code
_entity_poly.pdbx_strand_id
1 'polypeptide(L)'
;MKKKGIHLIEKTTAIIVLFIVILIVTNIEVKGQTYCTNTNTTNTSYYISSFFTTGGTTNITNNSSGFSANGYGNFTAMAVTQMQTQVINFSITETGGTMHFGIWVDWNDDGDFTDSGEEVYINTTYNSSVTGSFTVPLTATAGSHRMRVVGNELGTVTACTGSGYTECEDYTF
;
A
#
# COMPACT_ATOMS: atom_id res chain seq x y z
N MET A 1 -64.86 4.84 11.99
CA MET A 1 -64.11 3.99 11.06
C MET A 1 -62.92 4.63 10.37
N LYS A 2 -62.49 5.87 10.68
CA LYS A 2 -61.34 6.56 10.00
C LYS A 2 -59.94 6.35 10.64
N LYS A 3 -59.81 5.88 11.87
CA LYS A 3 -58.52 5.73 12.55
C LYS A 3 -57.70 4.49 12.19
N LYS A 4 -58.32 3.44 11.68
CA LYS A 4 -57.57 2.22 11.31
C LYS A 4 -56.78 2.33 9.99
N GLY A 5 -57.23 3.19 9.06
CA GLY A 5 -56.56 3.36 7.77
C GLY A 5 -55.27 4.18 7.82
N ILE A 6 -55.23 5.20 8.68
CA ILE A 6 -54.05 6.07 8.86
C ILE A 6 -52.86 5.31 9.46
N HIS A 7 -53.13 4.45 10.47
CA HIS A 7 -52.08 3.67 11.14
C HIS A 7 -51.44 2.59 10.22
N LEU A 8 -52.19 2.10 9.24
CA LEU A 8 -51.69 1.14 8.26
C LEU A 8 -50.76 1.80 7.21
N ILE A 9 -51.11 3.01 6.81
CA ILE A 9 -50.31 3.81 5.83
C ILE A 9 -48.97 4.21 6.46
N GLU A 10 -48.95 4.66 7.70
CA GLU A 10 -47.73 5.02 8.40
C GLU A 10 -46.75 3.84 8.58
N LYS A 11 -47.27 2.65 8.91
CA LYS A 11 -46.46 1.43 9.02
C LYS A 11 -45.89 0.98 7.66
N THR A 12 -46.67 1.10 6.60
CA THR A 12 -46.22 0.71 5.24
C THR A 12 -45.17 1.69 4.72
N THR A 13 -45.33 2.98 4.99
CA THR A 13 -44.36 4.01 4.59
C THR A 13 -43.03 3.82 5.37
N ALA A 14 -43.09 3.53 6.66
CA ALA A 14 -41.90 3.27 7.47
C ALA A 14 -41.13 2.02 7.00
N ILE A 15 -41.83 0.96 6.59
CA ILE A 15 -41.22 -0.27 6.07
C ILE A 15 -40.57 0.00 4.69
N ILE A 16 -41.22 0.77 3.81
CA ILE A 16 -40.68 1.10 2.50
C ILE A 16 -39.42 1.98 2.65
N VAL A 17 -39.41 2.96 3.54
CA VAL A 17 -38.23 3.80 3.82
C VAL A 17 -37.09 2.97 4.38
N LEU A 18 -37.38 2.03 5.29
CA LEU A 18 -36.36 1.13 5.84
C LEU A 18 -35.76 0.20 4.75
N PHE A 19 -36.59 -0.32 3.84
CA PHE A 19 -36.10 -1.13 2.71
C PHE A 19 -35.25 -0.32 1.73
N ILE A 20 -35.59 0.93 1.47
CA ILE A 20 -34.81 1.82 0.57
C ILE A 20 -33.46 2.15 1.22
N VAL A 21 -33.42 2.41 2.53
CA VAL A 21 -32.16 2.65 3.26
C VAL A 21 -31.27 1.41 3.26
N ILE A 22 -31.82 0.22 3.43
CA ILE A 22 -31.06 -1.03 3.36
C ILE A 22 -30.54 -1.29 1.92
N LEU A 23 -31.31 -0.96 0.87
CA LEU A 23 -30.85 -1.10 -0.52
C LEU A 23 -29.72 -0.13 -0.89
N ILE A 24 -29.69 1.06 -0.29
CA ILE A 24 -28.62 2.04 -0.55
C ILE A 24 -27.29 1.62 0.12
N VAL A 25 -27.37 0.92 1.23
CA VAL A 25 -26.15 0.46 1.96
C VAL A 25 -25.52 -0.78 1.30
N THR A 26 -26.24 -1.53 0.45
CA THR A 26 -25.72 -2.77 -0.14
C THR A 26 -24.92 -2.61 -1.44
N ASN A 27 -24.76 -1.39 -1.96
CA ASN A 27 -23.92 -1.13 -3.13
C ASN A 27 -22.55 -0.56 -2.74
N ILE A 28 -21.91 -1.10 -1.70
CA ILE A 28 -20.47 -0.95 -1.53
C ILE A 28 -19.83 -1.94 -2.51
N GLU A 29 -19.50 -1.46 -3.70
CA GLU A 29 -18.59 -2.18 -4.57
C GLU A 29 -17.24 -2.24 -3.85
N VAL A 30 -16.93 -3.39 -3.26
CA VAL A 30 -15.55 -3.69 -2.86
C VAL A 30 -14.79 -3.86 -4.17
N LYS A 31 -14.20 -2.79 -4.67
CA LYS A 31 -13.19 -2.90 -5.72
C LYS A 31 -12.08 -3.77 -5.14
N GLY A 32 -11.89 -4.94 -5.72
CA GLY A 32 -10.71 -5.73 -5.44
C GLY A 32 -9.49 -4.93 -5.89
N GLN A 33 -8.65 -4.52 -4.95
CA GLN A 33 -7.40 -3.83 -5.25
C GLN A 33 -6.53 -4.76 -6.10
N THR A 34 -6.18 -4.30 -7.30
CA THR A 34 -5.33 -5.05 -8.22
C THR A 34 -4.08 -4.22 -8.52
N TYR A 35 -3.11 -4.31 -7.63
CA TYR A 35 -1.82 -3.66 -7.84
C TYR A 35 -1.07 -4.29 -9.01
N CYS A 36 -0.34 -3.46 -9.76
CA CYS A 36 0.59 -3.96 -10.76
C CYS A 36 1.62 -4.92 -10.12
N THR A 37 1.96 -5.97 -10.85
CA THR A 37 3.00 -6.91 -10.42
C THR A 37 4.30 -6.61 -11.16
N ASN A 38 5.38 -6.43 -10.41
CA ASN A 38 6.71 -6.44 -10.99
C ASN A 38 7.14 -7.88 -11.22
N THR A 39 7.66 -8.17 -12.39
CA THR A 39 8.17 -9.49 -12.71
C THR A 39 9.64 -9.41 -13.11
N ASN A 40 10.49 -10.00 -12.29
CA ASN A 40 11.89 -10.23 -12.65
C ASN A 40 12.16 -11.72 -12.58
N THR A 41 12.33 -12.33 -13.73
CA THR A 41 12.62 -13.77 -13.83
C THR A 41 14.07 -14.07 -14.23
N THR A 42 14.88 -13.04 -14.49
CA THR A 42 16.16 -13.21 -15.20
C THR A 42 17.39 -13.03 -14.33
N ASN A 43 17.30 -12.28 -13.22
CA ASN A 43 18.46 -12.05 -12.36
C ASN A 43 18.10 -12.15 -10.87
N THR A 44 18.64 -13.15 -10.21
CA THR A 44 18.43 -13.42 -8.78
C THR A 44 19.57 -12.89 -7.91
N SER A 45 20.53 -12.17 -8.50
CA SER A 45 21.72 -11.69 -7.79
C SER A 45 21.55 -10.31 -7.19
N TYR A 46 20.55 -9.54 -7.70
CA TYR A 46 20.24 -8.17 -7.24
C TYR A 46 18.87 -8.15 -6.60
N TYR A 47 18.81 -7.86 -5.31
CA TYR A 47 17.56 -7.87 -4.56
C TYR A 47 17.64 -7.03 -3.29
N ILE A 48 16.48 -6.63 -2.78
CA ILE A 48 16.35 -6.00 -1.47
C ILE A 48 16.63 -7.06 -0.41
N SER A 49 17.70 -6.92 0.34
CA SER A 49 18.07 -7.89 1.36
C SER A 49 17.49 -7.57 2.74
N SER A 50 17.15 -6.30 2.97
CA SER A 50 16.48 -5.90 4.21
C SER A 50 15.70 -4.59 4.06
N PHE A 51 14.60 -4.52 4.78
CA PHE A 51 13.80 -3.30 4.95
C PHE A 51 13.38 -3.12 6.41
N PHE A 52 13.69 -1.95 6.97
CA PHE A 52 13.37 -1.59 8.35
C PHE A 52 12.66 -0.26 8.40
N THR A 53 11.73 -0.12 9.36
CA THR A 53 11.16 1.17 9.73
C THR A 53 11.35 1.45 11.21
N THR A 54 11.36 2.74 11.58
CA THR A 54 11.35 3.22 12.96
C THR A 54 10.49 4.48 13.07
N GLY A 55 10.08 4.83 14.29
CA GLY A 55 9.22 5.98 14.55
C GLY A 55 7.74 5.64 14.58
N GLY A 56 7.33 4.49 14.06
CA GLY A 56 5.96 4.01 14.15
C GLY A 56 5.60 3.44 15.53
N THR A 57 4.31 3.32 15.83
CA THR A 57 3.83 2.58 16.99
C THR A 57 4.05 1.07 16.84
N THR A 58 4.00 0.56 15.59
CA THR A 58 4.61 -0.69 15.17
C THR A 58 5.60 -0.40 14.04
N ASN A 59 6.59 -1.27 13.85
CA ASN A 59 7.62 -1.07 12.85
C ASN A 59 7.89 -2.37 12.09
N ILE A 60 8.25 -2.24 10.81
CA ILE A 60 8.69 -3.35 9.98
C ILE A 60 10.14 -3.71 10.36
N THR A 61 10.38 -5.02 10.43
CA THR A 61 11.72 -5.59 10.57
C THR A 61 11.80 -6.78 9.61
N ASN A 62 12.11 -6.50 8.35
CA ASN A 62 12.39 -7.54 7.37
C ASN A 62 13.91 -7.66 7.21
N ASN A 63 14.47 -8.73 7.73
CA ASN A 63 15.92 -8.96 7.74
C ASN A 63 16.24 -10.24 6.96
N SER A 64 17.03 -10.11 5.91
CA SER A 64 17.42 -11.23 5.05
C SER A 64 16.24 -11.86 4.31
N SER A 65 15.41 -11.04 3.62
CA SER A 65 14.29 -11.51 2.81
C SER A 65 14.73 -12.46 1.69
N GLY A 66 15.96 -12.25 1.17
CA GLY A 66 16.45 -12.97 -0.01
C GLY A 66 15.71 -12.56 -1.28
N PHE A 67 16.16 -13.03 -2.44
CA PHE A 67 15.48 -12.77 -3.69
C PHE A 67 14.08 -13.42 -3.71
N SER A 68 13.08 -12.60 -3.90
CA SER A 68 11.68 -13.06 -3.96
C SER A 68 11.37 -13.69 -5.32
N ALA A 69 10.61 -14.78 -5.33
CA ALA A 69 10.27 -15.47 -6.57
C ALA A 69 9.63 -14.52 -7.60
N ASN A 70 10.16 -14.52 -8.81
CA ASN A 70 9.78 -13.61 -9.89
C ASN A 70 9.99 -12.10 -9.58
N GLY A 71 10.86 -11.77 -8.61
CA GLY A 71 11.13 -10.40 -8.21
C GLY A 71 9.97 -9.73 -7.45
N TYR A 72 9.06 -10.51 -6.86
CA TYR A 72 7.95 -9.99 -6.07
C TYR A 72 7.83 -10.68 -4.72
N GLY A 73 8.03 -9.94 -3.65
CA GLY A 73 7.85 -10.37 -2.26
C GLY A 73 6.54 -9.86 -1.67
N ASN A 74 5.69 -10.76 -1.21
CA ASN A 74 4.49 -10.39 -0.45
C ASN A 74 4.76 -10.52 1.06
N PHE A 75 5.07 -9.39 1.69
CA PHE A 75 5.31 -9.27 3.13
C PHE A 75 4.21 -8.48 3.84
N THR A 76 2.99 -8.49 3.33
CA THR A 76 1.87 -7.73 3.90
C THR A 76 1.44 -8.16 5.30
N ALA A 77 1.97 -9.27 5.81
CA ALA A 77 1.86 -9.63 7.22
C ALA A 77 2.75 -8.77 8.14
N MET A 78 3.74 -8.06 7.59
CA MET A 78 4.56 -7.09 8.31
C MET A 78 3.99 -5.69 8.12
N ALA A 79 3.83 -4.96 9.21
CA ALA A 79 3.20 -3.64 9.18
C ALA A 79 4.01 -2.58 9.94
N VAL A 80 3.98 -1.37 9.41
CA VAL A 80 4.30 -0.15 10.15
C VAL A 80 3.01 0.59 10.44
N THR A 81 2.88 1.20 11.62
CA THR A 81 1.67 1.97 11.99
C THR A 81 2.07 3.32 12.54
N GLN A 82 1.45 4.37 12.03
CA GLN A 82 1.68 5.72 12.52
C GLN A 82 0.43 6.62 12.30
N MET A 83 0.35 7.70 13.05
CA MET A 83 -0.70 8.71 12.89
C MET A 83 -0.34 9.67 11.75
N GLN A 84 -1.38 10.26 11.15
CA GLN A 84 -1.23 11.38 10.22
C GLN A 84 -0.29 12.46 10.77
N THR A 85 0.47 13.12 9.90
CA THR A 85 1.45 14.18 10.19
C THR A 85 2.70 13.73 10.95
N GLN A 86 2.79 12.47 11.34
CA GLN A 86 3.96 11.92 12.02
C GLN A 86 4.97 11.33 11.01
N VAL A 87 6.20 11.22 11.44
CA VAL A 87 7.33 10.78 10.61
C VAL A 87 7.59 9.30 10.82
N ILE A 88 7.81 8.59 9.72
CA ILE A 88 8.44 7.27 9.67
C ILE A 88 9.84 7.42 9.09
N ASN A 89 10.83 6.83 9.78
CA ASN A 89 12.16 6.64 9.22
C ASN A 89 12.28 5.23 8.66
N PHE A 90 13.10 5.06 7.62
CA PHE A 90 13.33 3.77 7.00
C PHE A 90 14.82 3.54 6.67
N SER A 91 15.15 2.26 6.47
CA SER A 91 16.43 1.81 5.93
C SER A 91 16.16 0.66 4.95
N ILE A 92 16.75 0.73 3.76
CA ILE A 92 16.75 -0.32 2.74
C ILE A 92 18.20 -0.72 2.48
N THR A 93 18.46 -2.01 2.40
CA THR A 93 19.75 -2.55 1.97
C THR A 93 19.52 -3.57 0.86
N GLU A 94 20.38 -3.56 -0.15
CA GLU A 94 20.37 -4.53 -1.23
C GLU A 94 21.53 -5.51 -1.13
N THR A 95 21.46 -6.57 -1.92
CA THR A 95 22.56 -7.50 -2.18
C THR A 95 22.77 -7.62 -3.67
N GLY A 96 24.04 -7.61 -4.09
CA GLY A 96 24.44 -7.82 -5.47
C GLY A 96 25.19 -6.65 -6.08
N GLY A 97 24.96 -5.42 -5.62
CA GLY A 97 25.65 -4.26 -6.16
C GLY A 97 25.09 -2.94 -5.67
N THR A 98 24.40 -2.23 -6.54
CA THR A 98 23.75 -0.95 -6.23
C THR A 98 22.45 -0.80 -7.00
N MET A 99 21.44 -0.20 -6.40
CA MET A 99 20.13 0.03 -6.99
C MET A 99 19.66 1.46 -6.80
N HIS A 100 18.70 1.86 -7.64
CA HIS A 100 17.76 2.93 -7.31
C HIS A 100 16.65 2.37 -6.46
N PHE A 101 16.16 3.13 -5.46
CA PHE A 101 15.09 2.72 -4.56
C PHE A 101 13.93 3.70 -4.60
N GLY A 102 12.73 3.18 -4.39
CA GLY A 102 11.53 3.99 -4.17
C GLY A 102 10.58 3.31 -3.18
N ILE A 103 9.78 4.13 -2.51
CA ILE A 103 8.72 3.70 -1.61
C ILE A 103 7.43 4.42 -2.00
N TRP A 104 6.36 3.68 -2.10
CA TRP A 104 5.00 4.16 -2.35
C TRP A 104 4.06 3.66 -1.27
N VAL A 105 3.01 4.44 -0.97
CA VAL A 105 1.90 4.03 -0.12
C VAL A 105 0.60 4.46 -0.77
N ASP A 106 -0.30 3.53 -1.02
CA ASP A 106 -1.65 3.78 -1.52
C ASP A 106 -2.52 4.32 -0.37
N TRP A 107 -2.54 5.65 -0.22
CA TRP A 107 -3.19 6.33 0.89
C TRP A 107 -4.71 6.39 0.80
N ASN A 108 -5.28 6.19 -0.37
CA ASN A 108 -6.72 6.26 -0.63
C ASN A 108 -7.36 4.89 -0.88
N ASP A 109 -6.52 3.82 -0.93
CA ASP A 109 -6.91 2.41 -1.12
C ASP A 109 -7.68 2.18 -2.44
N ASP A 110 -7.28 2.87 -3.52
CA ASP A 110 -7.91 2.68 -4.83
C ASP A 110 -7.27 1.57 -5.67
N GLY A 111 -6.11 1.05 -5.23
CA GLY A 111 -5.44 -0.12 -5.80
C GLY A 111 -4.33 0.21 -6.79
N ASP A 112 -3.87 1.45 -6.82
CA ASP A 112 -2.68 1.84 -7.56
C ASP A 112 -1.72 2.70 -6.71
N PHE A 113 -0.75 3.34 -7.32
CA PHE A 113 0.27 4.19 -6.68
C PHE A 113 0.55 5.43 -7.51
N THR A 114 -0.46 5.93 -8.22
CA THR A 114 -0.29 7.03 -9.19
C THR A 114 -0.75 8.38 -8.66
N ASP A 115 -1.37 8.40 -7.50
CA ASP A 115 -1.92 9.60 -6.91
C ASP A 115 -0.85 10.50 -6.26
N SER A 116 -1.17 11.77 -6.19
CA SER A 116 -0.27 12.77 -5.63
C SER A 116 -0.02 12.51 -4.14
N GLY A 117 1.26 12.30 -3.79
CA GLY A 117 1.70 12.04 -2.42
C GLY A 117 1.83 10.57 -2.06
N GLU A 118 1.55 9.65 -2.97
CA GLU A 118 1.75 8.21 -2.78
C GLU A 118 3.20 7.80 -3.01
N GLU A 119 3.93 8.46 -3.89
CA GLU A 119 5.38 8.38 -3.94
C GLU A 119 5.97 9.09 -2.73
N VAL A 120 6.31 8.35 -1.68
CA VAL A 120 6.80 8.92 -0.42
C VAL A 120 8.33 9.02 -0.36
N TYR A 121 9.02 8.27 -1.21
CA TYR A 121 10.47 8.34 -1.35
C TYR A 121 10.92 7.83 -2.72
N ILE A 122 11.90 8.52 -3.30
CA ILE A 122 12.66 8.05 -4.47
C ILE A 122 14.10 8.57 -4.37
N ASN A 123 15.07 7.75 -4.71
CA ASN A 123 16.43 8.22 -4.91
C ASN A 123 16.77 8.27 -6.42
N THR A 124 17.75 9.11 -6.76
CA THR A 124 18.19 9.33 -8.15
C THR A 124 19.62 8.87 -8.38
N THR A 125 20.20 8.15 -7.44
CA THR A 125 21.58 7.64 -7.49
C THR A 125 21.62 6.18 -7.10
N TYR A 126 22.58 5.44 -7.66
CA TYR A 126 22.81 4.05 -7.29
C TYR A 126 23.41 3.93 -5.90
N ASN A 127 22.81 3.12 -5.04
CA ASN A 127 23.27 2.89 -3.67
C ASN A 127 23.12 1.41 -3.30
N SER A 128 24.04 0.87 -2.49
CA SER A 128 23.88 -0.43 -1.86
C SER A 128 22.98 -0.39 -0.63
N SER A 129 22.81 0.79 -0.04
CA SER A 129 21.85 1.04 1.04
C SER A 129 21.43 2.50 1.06
N VAL A 130 20.20 2.74 1.51
CA VAL A 130 19.67 4.08 1.73
C VAL A 130 18.94 4.15 3.06
N THR A 131 18.96 5.33 3.66
CA THR A 131 18.13 5.70 4.80
C THR A 131 17.40 6.98 4.49
N GLY A 132 16.21 7.14 5.03
CA GLY A 132 15.42 8.34 4.83
C GLY A 132 14.22 8.37 5.75
N SER A 133 13.33 9.30 5.47
CA SER A 133 12.07 9.43 6.20
C SER A 133 10.98 9.99 5.30
N PHE A 134 9.74 9.69 5.64
CA PHE A 134 8.57 10.33 5.06
C PHE A 134 7.56 10.67 6.15
N THR A 135 6.67 11.60 5.84
CA THR A 135 5.59 12.01 6.75
C THR A 135 4.27 11.44 6.25
N VAL A 136 3.50 10.85 7.16
CA VAL A 136 2.14 10.37 6.84
C VAL A 136 1.29 11.59 6.47
N PRO A 137 0.69 11.65 5.27
CA PRO A 137 -0.08 12.82 4.87
C PRO A 137 -1.32 13.00 5.74
N LEU A 138 -1.73 14.26 5.92
CA LEU A 138 -2.98 14.58 6.63
C LEU A 138 -4.22 14.03 5.90
N THR A 139 -4.11 13.78 4.61
CA THR A 139 -5.17 13.25 3.75
C THR A 139 -5.24 11.73 3.71
N ALA A 140 -4.26 11.02 4.29
CA ALA A 140 -4.32 9.57 4.37
C ALA A 140 -5.61 9.12 5.07
N THR A 141 -6.31 8.14 4.51
CA THR A 141 -7.48 7.56 5.17
C THR A 141 -7.04 6.79 6.41
N ALA A 142 -7.95 6.53 7.34
CA ALA A 142 -7.63 5.68 8.48
C ALA A 142 -7.87 4.22 8.09
N GLY A 143 -6.86 3.37 8.27
CA GLY A 143 -6.99 1.96 7.91
C GLY A 143 -5.65 1.33 7.59
N SER A 144 -5.69 0.22 6.87
CA SER A 144 -4.52 -0.48 6.38
C SER A 144 -4.30 -0.14 4.92
N HIS A 145 -3.14 0.36 4.59
CA HIS A 145 -2.74 0.76 3.25
C HIS A 145 -1.68 -0.20 2.70
N ARG A 146 -1.64 -0.38 1.38
CA ARG A 146 -0.54 -1.08 0.74
C ARG A 146 0.68 -0.17 0.70
N MET A 147 1.80 -0.64 1.21
CA MET A 147 3.10 0.00 1.04
C MET A 147 3.97 -0.87 0.15
N ARG A 148 4.63 -0.27 -0.82
CA ARG A 148 5.51 -0.93 -1.77
C ARG A 148 6.90 -0.35 -1.71
N VAL A 149 7.90 -1.22 -1.63
CA VAL A 149 9.32 -0.90 -1.76
C VAL A 149 9.83 -1.51 -3.07
N VAL A 150 10.53 -0.72 -3.89
CA VAL A 150 11.09 -1.19 -5.16
C VAL A 150 12.57 -0.87 -5.21
N GLY A 151 13.38 -1.84 -5.63
CA GLY A 151 14.76 -1.68 -6.02
C GLY A 151 14.94 -1.98 -7.51
N ASN A 152 15.68 -1.15 -8.25
CA ASN A 152 15.99 -1.35 -9.67
C ASN A 152 17.44 -1.01 -9.98
N GLU A 153 18.17 -1.95 -10.57
CA GLU A 153 19.57 -1.76 -10.99
C GLU A 153 19.67 -1.05 -12.34
N LEU A 154 18.61 -1.05 -13.17
CA LEU A 154 18.65 -0.49 -14.53
C LEU A 154 18.22 0.98 -14.63
N GLY A 155 18.19 1.73 -13.54
CA GLY A 155 17.86 3.16 -13.54
C GLY A 155 16.70 3.53 -12.64
N THR A 156 15.94 4.55 -13.04
CA THR A 156 14.83 5.07 -12.23
C THR A 156 13.80 4.00 -11.90
N VAL A 157 13.28 4.05 -10.67
CA VAL A 157 12.19 3.18 -10.20
C VAL A 157 10.84 3.85 -10.42
N THR A 158 9.83 3.02 -10.64
CA THR A 158 8.42 3.38 -10.47
C THR A 158 7.73 2.29 -9.67
N ALA A 159 6.58 2.53 -9.10
CA ALA A 159 5.84 1.52 -8.35
C ALA A 159 5.56 0.23 -9.14
N CYS A 160 5.54 0.34 -10.47
CA CYS A 160 5.21 -0.72 -11.42
C CYS A 160 6.36 -1.05 -12.39
N THR A 161 7.60 -0.77 -12.01
CA THR A 161 8.77 -1.12 -12.85
C THR A 161 8.91 -2.63 -12.91
N GLY A 162 8.85 -3.19 -14.11
CA GLY A 162 9.11 -4.61 -14.38
C GLY A 162 10.23 -4.75 -15.39
N SER A 163 11.45 -5.05 -14.96
CA SER A 163 12.58 -5.37 -15.82
C SER A 163 13.52 -6.34 -15.12
N GLY A 164 14.46 -6.93 -15.86
CA GLY A 164 15.25 -8.08 -15.42
C GLY A 164 16.16 -7.90 -14.19
N TYR A 165 16.20 -6.73 -13.55
CA TYR A 165 17.05 -6.41 -12.40
C TYR A 165 16.28 -5.60 -11.34
N THR A 166 15.02 -5.93 -11.15
CA THR A 166 14.11 -5.23 -10.24
C THR A 166 13.57 -6.20 -9.20
N GLU A 167 13.50 -5.77 -7.96
CA GLU A 167 12.70 -6.43 -6.94
C GLU A 167 11.70 -5.47 -6.35
N CYS A 168 10.53 -6.00 -6.03
CA CYS A 168 9.42 -5.29 -5.43
C CYS A 168 8.96 -6.06 -4.19
N GLU A 169 8.81 -5.38 -3.09
CA GLU A 169 8.30 -5.94 -1.83
C GLU A 169 7.09 -5.16 -1.34
N ASP A 170 5.98 -5.86 -1.12
CA ASP A 170 4.74 -5.27 -0.60
C ASP A 170 4.59 -5.55 0.90
N TYR A 171 4.26 -4.49 1.64
CA TYR A 171 4.04 -4.45 3.08
C TYR A 171 2.68 -3.82 3.41
N THR A 172 2.34 -3.73 4.69
CA THR A 172 1.20 -2.97 5.20
C THR A 172 1.67 -1.71 5.94
N PHE A 173 1.00 -0.59 5.66
CA PHE A 173 1.10 0.63 6.43
C PHE A 173 -0.13 0.79 7.33
#